data_f7813f1ffb5b7c9e1e0a0cbdd7f5c860
#
_entry.id   f7813f1ffb5b7c9e1e0a0cbdd7f5c860
#
_cell.length_a   1.000
_cell.length_b   1.000
_cell.length_c   1.000
_cell.angle_alpha   90.00
_cell.angle_beta   90.00
_cell.angle_gamma   90.00
#
_symmetry.space_group_name_H-M   'P 1'
#
loop_
_entity.id
_entity.type
_entity.pdbx_description
1 polymer ?
#
loop_
_entity_poly.entity_id
_entity_poly.type
_entity_poly.pdbx_seq_one_letter_code
_entity_poly.pdbx_strand_id
1 'polypeptide(L)'
;MEYIIDEYSLDTEQNIKAIRYYGIVVLLYTFFSLGFILIGKAELNTVIFQSLILYISYGFFAFFQLRPLTSSEVFLDSILYATLTSTIFLGLDFVDRPNDSFFYASKGLQVANSQLDFFTALTTFVDDQSDWGGLVFTAFGYILGGEEYGPFILVLLKILLYSWACILLYKLFDTIYENKEWIKIILGLVAFNSYVPYFATAGLKELVFAFVVVGAVYYVYCVLRNPSFVNFILFALFAILTFFFRAIFPIYFVAAYIICRFAMSLMTTKVMAVGIIALFLFVVLGAGFLQEKLPFIAGGIQERLDMERNSSGFKYLNVINAFISPYPAVEKSQQLVNLYNFQYEVINSSFALFCFLGIYRCIKKEMSDLYPIIIVLIANSLMLITVGFAMNARYTFVTIFCFYAFAPLGLAYFFKWKFIFPYLLFILSLTFLYNMR
;
A
#
# COMPACT_ATOMS: atom_id res chain seq x y z
N MET A 1 2.36 33.75 24.45
CA MET A 1 0.97 33.30 24.25
C MET A 1 0.50 33.50 22.80
N GLU A 2 0.90 34.52 22.08
CA GLU A 2 0.59 34.75 20.66
C GLU A 2 1.22 33.69 19.72
N TYR A 3 2.44 33.24 20.00
CA TYR A 3 3.10 32.20 19.16
C TYR A 3 2.42 30.82 19.19
N ILE A 4 1.76 30.46 20.29
CA ILE A 4 1.06 29.17 20.42
C ILE A 4 -0.27 29.18 19.67
N ILE A 5 -0.92 30.34 19.56
CA ILE A 5 -2.20 30.48 18.86
C ILE A 5 -2.00 30.41 17.34
N ASP A 6 -0.91 30.95 16.81
CA ASP A 6 -0.59 30.87 15.36
C ASP A 6 -0.22 29.46 14.90
N GLU A 7 0.45 28.67 15.74
CA GLU A 7 0.82 27.29 15.39
C GLU A 7 -0.41 26.37 15.38
N TYR A 8 -1.32 26.48 16.34
CA TYR A 8 -2.58 25.74 16.39
C TYR A 8 -3.53 26.12 15.23
N SER A 9 -3.55 27.36 14.80
CA SER A 9 -4.39 27.82 13.67
C SER A 9 -3.88 27.32 12.33
N LEU A 10 -2.57 27.23 12.16
CA LEU A 10 -1.93 26.69 10.94
C LEU A 10 -2.15 25.18 10.79
N ASP A 11 -2.20 24.43 11.87
CA ASP A 11 -2.35 22.98 11.87
C ASP A 11 -3.76 22.56 11.48
N THR A 12 -4.78 23.15 12.07
CA THR A 12 -6.19 22.91 11.71
C THR A 12 -6.49 23.26 10.25
N GLU A 13 -5.82 24.27 9.70
CA GLU A 13 -5.96 24.70 8.31
C GLU A 13 -5.52 23.61 7.30
N GLN A 14 -4.52 22.81 7.62
CA GLN A 14 -4.01 21.77 6.71
C GLN A 14 -4.98 20.60 6.56
N ASN A 15 -5.61 20.17 7.65
CA ASN A 15 -6.65 19.12 7.58
C ASN A 15 -7.85 19.59 6.78
N ILE A 16 -8.28 20.83 6.99
CA ILE A 16 -9.36 21.42 6.21
C ILE A 16 -8.99 21.48 4.73
N LYS A 17 -7.74 21.83 4.38
CA LYS A 17 -7.25 21.79 2.99
C LYS A 17 -7.30 20.37 2.42
N ALA A 18 -6.85 19.36 3.19
CA ALA A 18 -6.88 17.96 2.77
C ALA A 18 -8.33 17.47 2.56
N ILE A 19 -9.24 17.76 3.50
CA ILE A 19 -10.67 17.43 3.38
C ILE A 19 -11.29 18.10 2.14
N ARG A 20 -11.08 19.40 1.96
CA ARG A 20 -11.59 20.13 0.80
C ARG A 20 -11.05 19.59 -0.52
N TYR A 21 -9.75 19.31 -0.56
CA TYR A 21 -9.14 18.73 -1.75
C TYR A 21 -9.72 17.38 -2.10
N TYR A 22 -9.81 16.46 -1.11
CA TYR A 22 -10.40 15.14 -1.32
C TYR A 22 -11.86 15.25 -1.75
N GLY A 23 -12.66 16.13 -1.12
CA GLY A 23 -14.05 16.37 -1.52
C GLY A 23 -14.20 16.86 -2.96
N ILE A 24 -13.32 17.77 -3.42
CA ILE A 24 -13.30 18.21 -4.82
C ILE A 24 -12.95 17.05 -5.76
N VAL A 25 -11.96 16.22 -5.40
CA VAL A 25 -11.60 15.03 -6.17
C VAL A 25 -12.80 14.08 -6.29
N VAL A 26 -13.50 13.80 -5.18
CA VAL A 26 -14.71 12.97 -5.16
C VAL A 26 -15.78 13.51 -6.11
N LEU A 27 -16.09 14.80 -6.04
CA LEU A 27 -17.06 15.44 -6.91
C LEU A 27 -16.65 15.37 -8.39
N LEU A 28 -15.41 15.71 -8.69
CA LEU A 28 -14.89 15.67 -10.07
C LEU A 28 -15.00 14.26 -10.67
N TYR A 29 -14.59 13.24 -9.95
CA TYR A 29 -14.66 11.86 -10.46
C TYR A 29 -16.09 11.33 -10.52
N THR A 30 -16.99 11.75 -9.64
CA THR A 30 -18.41 11.42 -9.74
C THR A 30 -19.01 12.00 -11.03
N PHE A 31 -18.78 13.30 -11.31
CA PHE A 31 -19.25 13.92 -12.56
C PHE A 31 -18.60 13.30 -13.80
N PHE A 32 -17.32 13.00 -13.71
CA PHE A 32 -16.58 12.33 -14.78
C PHE A 32 -17.19 10.95 -15.10
N SER A 33 -17.46 10.14 -14.08
CA SER A 33 -18.06 8.81 -14.24
C SER A 33 -19.50 8.89 -14.79
N LEU A 34 -20.29 9.88 -14.37
CA LEU A 34 -21.60 10.14 -14.97
C LEU A 34 -21.51 10.49 -16.46
N GLY A 35 -20.47 11.23 -16.87
CA GLY A 35 -20.17 11.50 -18.27
C GLY A 35 -19.95 10.22 -19.10
N PHE A 36 -19.30 9.18 -18.52
CA PHE A 36 -19.12 7.89 -19.19
C PHE A 36 -20.42 7.11 -19.37
N ILE A 37 -21.42 7.27 -18.47
CA ILE A 37 -22.78 6.72 -18.69
C ILE A 37 -23.41 7.38 -19.92
N LEU A 38 -23.34 8.72 -20.03
CA LEU A 38 -23.96 9.47 -21.13
C LEU A 38 -23.39 9.07 -22.50
N ILE A 39 -22.12 8.74 -22.58
CA ILE A 39 -21.49 8.27 -23.83
C ILE A 39 -21.55 6.75 -24.02
N GLY A 40 -22.26 6.03 -23.13
CA GLY A 40 -22.49 4.58 -23.25
C GLY A 40 -21.26 3.71 -22.96
N LYS A 41 -20.25 4.25 -22.25
CA LYS A 41 -19.01 3.55 -21.87
C LYS A 41 -19.05 2.95 -20.47
N ALA A 42 -20.02 3.35 -19.63
CA ALA A 42 -20.19 2.83 -18.26
C ALA A 42 -21.63 2.45 -17.97
N GLU A 43 -21.82 1.49 -17.07
CA GLU A 43 -23.13 1.08 -16.57
C GLU A 43 -23.50 1.90 -15.31
N LEU A 44 -24.77 2.26 -15.20
CA LEU A 44 -25.28 3.06 -14.08
C LEU A 44 -24.97 2.41 -12.72
N ASN A 45 -25.22 1.10 -12.60
CA ASN A 45 -24.99 0.36 -11.35
C ASN A 45 -23.51 0.38 -10.94
N THR A 46 -22.59 0.23 -11.89
CA THR A 46 -21.15 0.32 -11.69
C THR A 46 -20.77 1.68 -11.13
N VAL A 47 -21.23 2.76 -11.76
CA VAL A 47 -20.90 4.13 -11.35
C VAL A 47 -21.51 4.47 -9.98
N ILE A 48 -22.74 4.04 -9.70
CA ILE A 48 -23.35 4.22 -8.38
C ILE A 48 -22.50 3.55 -7.32
N PHE A 49 -22.08 2.30 -7.54
CA PHE A 49 -21.30 1.56 -6.58
C PHE A 49 -19.90 2.15 -6.35
N GLN A 50 -19.18 2.48 -7.44
CA GLN A 50 -17.89 3.17 -7.37
C GLN A 50 -17.99 4.49 -6.61
N SER A 51 -19.03 5.27 -6.90
CA SER A 51 -19.28 6.53 -6.20
C SER A 51 -19.60 6.31 -4.73
N LEU A 52 -20.42 5.30 -4.40
CA LEU A 52 -20.76 4.97 -3.01
C LEU A 52 -19.50 4.67 -2.18
N ILE A 53 -18.61 3.83 -2.68
CA ILE A 53 -17.35 3.48 -2.00
C ILE A 53 -16.47 4.73 -1.86
N LEU A 54 -16.39 5.55 -2.90
CA LEU A 54 -15.63 6.79 -2.89
C LEU A 54 -16.16 7.78 -1.82
N TYR A 55 -17.48 7.93 -1.70
CA TYR A 55 -18.11 8.78 -0.68
C TYR A 55 -17.98 8.21 0.74
N ILE A 56 -18.09 6.89 0.93
CA ILE A 56 -17.87 6.25 2.23
C ILE A 56 -16.44 6.51 2.69
N SER A 57 -15.45 6.25 1.82
CA SER A 57 -14.03 6.49 2.13
C SER A 57 -13.75 7.96 2.45
N TYR A 58 -14.33 8.88 1.68
CA TYR A 58 -14.23 10.31 1.95
C TYR A 58 -14.87 10.70 3.30
N GLY A 59 -16.05 10.14 3.60
CA GLY A 59 -16.75 10.40 4.86
C GLY A 59 -15.92 9.97 6.08
N PHE A 60 -15.35 8.77 6.04
CA PHE A 60 -14.44 8.28 7.08
C PHE A 60 -13.19 9.13 7.17
N PHE A 61 -12.57 9.49 6.03
CA PHE A 61 -11.41 10.38 6.00
C PHE A 61 -11.74 11.73 6.65
N ALA A 62 -12.80 12.40 6.22
CA ALA A 62 -13.18 13.70 6.75
C ALA A 62 -13.51 13.65 8.25
N PHE A 63 -14.28 12.64 8.69
CA PHE A 63 -14.62 12.45 10.09
C PHE A 63 -13.35 12.22 10.94
N PHE A 64 -12.43 11.39 10.49
CA PHE A 64 -11.17 11.10 11.15
C PHE A 64 -10.29 12.35 11.28
N GLN A 65 -10.25 13.21 10.25
CA GLN A 65 -9.50 14.46 10.30
C GLN A 65 -10.00 15.44 11.38
N LEU A 66 -11.28 15.40 11.71
CA LEU A 66 -11.91 16.33 12.66
C LEU A 66 -11.84 15.87 14.13
N ARG A 67 -11.40 14.63 14.39
CA ARG A 67 -11.32 14.04 15.74
C ARG A 67 -9.91 14.12 16.33
N PRO A 68 -9.76 14.02 17.66
CA PRO A 68 -8.45 13.85 18.29
C PRO A 68 -7.75 12.59 17.78
N LEU A 69 -6.43 12.59 17.71
CA LEU A 69 -5.65 11.44 17.26
C LEU A 69 -5.12 10.63 18.44
N THR A 70 -5.68 9.45 18.65
CA THR A 70 -5.21 8.46 19.64
C THR A 70 -5.07 7.09 19.01
N SER A 71 -4.26 6.19 19.61
CA SER A 71 -4.12 4.81 19.11
C SER A 71 -5.44 4.04 19.09
N SER A 72 -6.33 4.29 20.07
CA SER A 72 -7.65 3.64 20.12
C SER A 72 -8.58 4.12 19.02
N GLU A 73 -8.57 5.41 18.69
CA GLU A 73 -9.37 5.93 17.57
C GLU A 73 -8.88 5.45 16.23
N VAL A 74 -7.55 5.41 16.01
CA VAL A 74 -6.97 4.82 14.79
C VAL A 74 -7.43 3.37 14.62
N PHE A 75 -7.40 2.58 15.71
CA PHE A 75 -7.83 1.19 15.68
C PHE A 75 -9.33 1.06 15.40
N LEU A 76 -10.16 1.78 16.16
CA LEU A 76 -11.63 1.70 16.05
C LEU A 76 -12.13 2.19 14.69
N ASP A 77 -11.62 3.30 14.18
CA ASP A 77 -12.06 3.84 12.89
C ASP A 77 -11.60 2.96 11.72
N SER A 78 -10.39 2.39 11.78
CA SER A 78 -9.90 1.47 10.75
C SER A 78 -10.67 0.15 10.74
N ILE A 79 -10.96 -0.44 11.90
CA ILE A 79 -11.73 -1.68 11.99
C ILE A 79 -13.20 -1.45 11.58
N LEU A 80 -13.79 -0.32 11.97
CA LEU A 80 -15.16 0.03 11.61
C LEU A 80 -15.32 0.22 10.10
N TYR A 81 -14.40 0.99 9.48
CA TYR A 81 -14.38 1.17 8.03
C TYR A 81 -14.22 -0.17 7.30
N ALA A 82 -13.21 -0.95 7.67
CA ALA A 82 -12.92 -2.22 7.02
C ALA A 82 -14.07 -3.22 7.19
N THR A 83 -14.69 -3.30 8.37
CA THR A 83 -15.82 -4.19 8.64
C THR A 83 -17.06 -3.76 7.86
N LEU A 84 -17.43 -2.47 7.92
CA LEU A 84 -18.61 -1.95 7.21
C LEU A 84 -18.48 -2.17 5.70
N THR A 85 -17.36 -1.78 5.11
CA THR A 85 -17.17 -1.91 3.67
C THR A 85 -17.03 -3.38 3.23
N SER A 86 -16.36 -4.24 4.02
CA SER A 86 -16.30 -5.68 3.75
C SER A 86 -17.66 -6.35 3.83
N THR A 87 -18.52 -5.94 4.76
CA THR A 87 -19.90 -6.44 4.88
C THR A 87 -20.73 -6.05 3.67
N ILE A 88 -20.59 -4.80 3.18
CA ILE A 88 -21.25 -4.36 1.94
C ILE A 88 -20.80 -5.22 0.77
N PHE A 89 -19.49 -5.49 0.64
CA PHE A 89 -18.96 -6.31 -0.44
C PHE A 89 -19.46 -7.75 -0.40
N LEU A 90 -19.47 -8.37 0.78
CA LEU A 90 -19.97 -9.73 0.95
C LEU A 90 -21.50 -9.81 0.72
N GLY A 91 -22.24 -8.82 1.23
CA GLY A 91 -23.71 -8.80 1.14
C GLY A 91 -24.25 -8.55 -0.27
N LEU A 92 -23.45 -7.94 -1.15
CA LEU A 92 -23.79 -7.70 -2.54
C LEU A 92 -23.29 -8.80 -3.49
N ASP A 93 -22.70 -9.86 -2.95
CA ASP A 93 -22.07 -10.98 -3.71
C ASP A 93 -21.03 -10.49 -4.75
N PHE A 94 -20.43 -9.36 -4.49
CA PHE A 94 -19.45 -8.72 -5.35
C PHE A 94 -18.01 -9.24 -5.14
N VAL A 95 -17.87 -10.48 -4.71
CA VAL A 95 -16.54 -11.05 -4.46
C VAL A 95 -16.06 -11.78 -5.70
N ASP A 96 -15.37 -11.04 -6.58
CA ASP A 96 -14.54 -11.67 -7.59
C ASP A 96 -13.30 -12.25 -6.90
N ARG A 97 -13.19 -13.58 -6.93
CA ARG A 97 -12.06 -14.29 -6.32
C ARG A 97 -11.01 -14.51 -7.40
N PRO A 98 -9.86 -13.82 -7.36
CA PRO A 98 -8.76 -14.06 -8.27
C PRO A 98 -8.24 -15.50 -8.12
N ASN A 99 -7.64 -16.05 -9.17
CA ASN A 99 -7.14 -17.43 -9.19
C ASN A 99 -6.25 -17.78 -7.99
N ASP A 100 -5.43 -16.84 -7.53
CA ASP A 100 -4.58 -17.02 -6.34
C ASP A 100 -5.42 -17.28 -5.08
N SER A 101 -6.61 -16.72 -4.93
CA SER A 101 -7.45 -16.95 -3.76
C SER A 101 -8.00 -18.35 -3.72
N PHE A 102 -8.32 -18.96 -4.86
CA PHE A 102 -8.69 -20.37 -4.95
C PHE A 102 -7.52 -21.28 -4.60
N PHE A 103 -6.32 -20.90 -5.05
CA PHE A 103 -5.11 -21.63 -4.68
C PHE A 103 -4.88 -21.61 -3.17
N TYR A 104 -4.90 -20.43 -2.52
CA TYR A 104 -4.74 -20.33 -1.06
C TYR A 104 -5.85 -21.06 -0.31
N ALA A 105 -7.11 -20.94 -0.74
CA ALA A 105 -8.23 -21.62 -0.10
C ALA A 105 -8.09 -23.15 -0.20
N SER A 106 -7.83 -23.68 -1.39
CA SER A 106 -7.68 -25.10 -1.63
C SER A 106 -6.50 -25.70 -0.86
N LYS A 107 -5.32 -25.08 -0.96
CA LYS A 107 -4.11 -25.56 -0.28
C LYS A 107 -4.20 -25.37 1.24
N GLY A 108 -4.73 -24.26 1.70
CA GLY A 108 -4.95 -24.02 3.13
C GLY A 108 -5.90 -25.05 3.75
N LEU A 109 -6.98 -25.41 3.05
CA LEU A 109 -7.91 -26.44 3.49
C LEU A 109 -7.25 -27.84 3.49
N GLN A 110 -6.42 -28.16 2.46
CA GLN A 110 -5.65 -29.42 2.44
C GLN A 110 -4.71 -29.52 3.63
N VAL A 111 -3.99 -28.45 3.97
CA VAL A 111 -3.11 -28.40 5.16
C VAL A 111 -3.92 -28.55 6.44
N ALA A 112 -5.06 -27.83 6.57
CA ALA A 112 -5.90 -27.87 7.76
C ALA A 112 -6.53 -29.25 8.02
N ASN A 113 -6.90 -29.98 6.97
CA ASN A 113 -7.53 -31.30 7.06
C ASN A 113 -6.51 -32.46 7.03
N SER A 114 -5.22 -32.16 6.93
CA SER A 114 -4.17 -33.18 6.89
C SER A 114 -4.05 -33.92 8.24
N GLN A 115 -3.77 -35.22 8.16
CA GLN A 115 -3.37 -36.01 9.34
C GLN A 115 -1.87 -35.86 9.67
N LEU A 116 -1.11 -35.19 8.83
CA LEU A 116 0.30 -34.87 9.04
C LEU A 116 0.44 -33.75 10.07
N ASP A 117 1.59 -33.66 10.71
CA ASP A 117 1.90 -32.45 11.46
C ASP A 117 1.93 -31.23 10.53
N PHE A 118 1.68 -30.06 11.10
CA PHE A 118 1.47 -28.83 10.33
C PHE A 118 2.63 -28.51 9.36
N PHE A 119 3.87 -28.66 9.79
CA PHE A 119 5.04 -28.36 8.96
C PHE A 119 5.23 -29.37 7.86
N THR A 120 5.05 -30.66 8.14
CA THR A 120 5.09 -31.72 7.12
C THR A 120 3.98 -31.54 6.10
N ALA A 121 2.76 -31.21 6.54
CA ALA A 121 1.66 -30.92 5.62
C ALA A 121 1.98 -29.71 4.72
N LEU A 122 2.50 -28.62 5.30
CA LEU A 122 2.87 -27.41 4.55
C LEU A 122 3.92 -27.72 3.47
N THR A 123 5.00 -28.43 3.82
CA THR A 123 6.06 -28.80 2.86
C THR A 123 5.61 -29.82 1.83
N THR A 124 4.63 -30.67 2.15
CA THR A 124 4.08 -31.66 1.21
C THR A 124 3.16 -31.04 0.17
N PHE A 125 2.34 -30.05 0.58
CA PHE A 125 1.34 -29.47 -0.31
C PHE A 125 1.78 -28.20 -1.01
N VAL A 126 2.92 -27.61 -0.62
CA VAL A 126 3.39 -26.31 -1.10
C VAL A 126 4.89 -26.29 -1.33
N ASP A 127 5.28 -26.29 -2.60
CA ASP A 127 6.68 -26.28 -3.01
C ASP A 127 7.34 -24.90 -2.86
N ASP A 128 6.59 -23.80 -3.09
CA ASP A 128 7.12 -22.45 -3.02
C ASP A 128 7.01 -21.84 -1.62
N GLN A 129 8.16 -21.76 -0.93
CA GLN A 129 8.25 -21.17 0.41
C GLN A 129 7.90 -19.68 0.45
N SER A 130 8.02 -18.95 -0.66
CA SER A 130 7.68 -17.52 -0.72
C SER A 130 6.18 -17.25 -0.61
N ASP A 131 5.33 -18.28 -0.71
CA ASP A 131 3.89 -18.22 -0.52
C ASP A 131 3.41 -18.80 0.83
N TRP A 132 4.31 -19.36 1.62
CA TRP A 132 3.95 -19.99 2.90
C TRP A 132 3.22 -19.05 3.85
N GLY A 133 3.59 -17.76 3.89
CA GLY A 133 2.92 -16.80 4.77
C GLY A 133 1.41 -16.69 4.51
N GLY A 134 1.00 -16.64 3.25
CA GLY A 134 -0.42 -16.65 2.87
C GLY A 134 -1.11 -17.97 3.19
N LEU A 135 -0.44 -19.09 2.95
CA LEU A 135 -0.97 -20.44 3.14
C LEU A 135 -1.10 -20.82 4.60
N VAL A 136 -0.06 -20.54 5.41
CA VAL A 136 -0.10 -20.73 6.87
C VAL A 136 -1.27 -19.96 7.48
N PHE A 137 -1.44 -18.69 7.08
CA PHE A 137 -2.53 -17.87 7.57
C PHE A 137 -3.89 -18.42 7.15
N THR A 138 -4.02 -18.88 5.90
CA THR A 138 -5.26 -19.46 5.38
C THR A 138 -5.59 -20.80 6.06
N ALA A 139 -4.60 -21.68 6.23
CA ALA A 139 -4.76 -22.94 6.95
C ALA A 139 -5.20 -22.70 8.39
N PHE A 140 -4.62 -21.71 9.07
CA PHE A 140 -5.02 -21.34 10.43
C PHE A 140 -6.49 -20.91 10.52
N GLY A 141 -7.00 -20.14 9.55
CA GLY A 141 -8.41 -19.81 9.48
C GLY A 141 -9.32 -21.01 9.34
N TYR A 142 -8.94 -21.99 8.53
CA TYR A 142 -9.69 -23.24 8.38
C TYR A 142 -9.57 -24.18 9.60
N ILE A 143 -8.44 -24.21 10.28
CA ILE A 143 -8.30 -24.92 11.56
C ILE A 143 -9.26 -24.38 12.60
N LEU A 144 -9.43 -23.06 12.67
CA LEU A 144 -10.33 -22.40 13.63
C LEU A 144 -11.82 -22.52 13.28
N GLY A 145 -12.18 -22.45 11.99
CA GLY A 145 -13.58 -22.34 11.55
C GLY A 145 -14.08 -23.49 10.71
N GLY A 146 -13.23 -24.48 10.39
CA GLY A 146 -13.58 -25.51 9.43
C GLY A 146 -13.78 -24.95 8.02
N GLU A 147 -14.35 -25.77 7.15
CA GLU A 147 -14.63 -25.38 5.76
C GLU A 147 -15.72 -24.30 5.66
N GLU A 148 -16.72 -24.37 6.51
CA GLU A 148 -17.89 -23.50 6.47
C GLU A 148 -17.59 -22.08 6.97
N TYR A 149 -16.96 -21.95 8.15
CA TYR A 149 -16.71 -20.66 8.80
C TYR A 149 -15.30 -20.13 8.61
N GLY A 150 -14.36 -20.93 8.12
CA GLY A 150 -12.97 -20.54 7.87
C GLY A 150 -12.83 -19.27 7.04
N PRO A 151 -13.55 -19.11 5.92
CA PRO A 151 -13.50 -17.88 5.12
C PRO A 151 -13.89 -16.62 5.91
N PHE A 152 -14.92 -16.68 6.75
CA PHE A 152 -15.34 -15.55 7.60
C PHE A 152 -14.30 -15.21 8.67
N ILE A 153 -13.74 -16.23 9.32
CA ILE A 153 -12.67 -16.04 10.29
C ILE A 153 -11.46 -15.38 9.63
N LEU A 154 -11.11 -15.78 8.42
CA LEU A 154 -10.02 -15.16 7.65
C LEU A 154 -10.27 -13.69 7.36
N VAL A 155 -11.50 -13.29 7.00
CA VAL A 155 -11.86 -11.88 6.80
C VAL A 155 -11.66 -11.10 8.09
N LEU A 156 -12.20 -11.59 9.21
CA LEU A 156 -12.07 -10.91 10.52
C LEU A 156 -10.62 -10.79 10.97
N LEU A 157 -9.83 -11.86 10.85
CA LEU A 157 -8.40 -11.84 11.21
C LEU A 157 -7.60 -10.86 10.35
N LYS A 158 -7.88 -10.78 9.05
CA LYS A 158 -7.22 -9.83 8.15
C LYS A 158 -7.55 -8.39 8.52
N ILE A 159 -8.82 -8.09 8.79
CA ILE A 159 -9.26 -6.76 9.24
C ILE A 159 -8.56 -6.39 10.55
N LEU A 160 -8.51 -7.32 11.51
CA LEU A 160 -7.86 -7.12 12.79
C LEU A 160 -6.36 -6.82 12.61
N LEU A 161 -5.63 -7.63 11.85
CA LEU A 161 -4.20 -7.42 11.60
C LEU A 161 -3.94 -6.10 10.87
N TYR A 162 -4.79 -5.72 9.93
CA TYR A 162 -4.67 -4.44 9.25
C TYR A 162 -4.90 -3.25 10.20
N SER A 163 -5.88 -3.35 11.08
CA SER A 163 -6.10 -2.31 12.11
C SER A 163 -4.93 -2.20 13.08
N TRP A 164 -4.27 -3.32 13.41
CA TRP A 164 -3.00 -3.30 14.13
C TRP A 164 -1.85 -2.67 13.32
N ALA A 165 -1.81 -2.90 12.00
CA ALA A 165 -0.87 -2.20 11.12
C ALA A 165 -1.06 -0.68 11.18
N CYS A 166 -2.30 -0.19 11.21
CA CYS A 166 -2.61 1.24 11.35
C CYS A 166 -2.10 1.80 12.70
N ILE A 167 -2.18 1.03 13.81
CA ILE A 167 -1.57 1.43 15.09
C ILE A 167 -0.04 1.53 14.97
N LEU A 168 0.59 0.55 14.33
CA LEU A 168 2.05 0.59 14.13
C LEU A 168 2.46 1.77 13.25
N LEU A 169 1.67 2.09 12.22
CA LEU A 169 1.87 3.28 11.39
C LEU A 169 1.69 4.57 12.20
N TYR A 170 0.67 4.64 13.06
CA TYR A 170 0.52 5.76 13.97
C TYR A 170 1.78 5.96 14.83
N LYS A 171 2.25 4.90 15.50
CA LYS A 171 3.46 4.95 16.32
C LYS A 171 4.69 5.32 15.49
N LEU A 172 4.83 4.80 14.29
CA LEU A 172 5.90 5.12 13.37
C LEU A 172 5.91 6.62 13.04
N PHE A 173 4.79 7.15 12.57
CA PHE A 173 4.70 8.54 12.17
C PHE A 173 4.72 9.52 13.36
N ASP A 174 4.27 9.09 14.52
CA ASP A 174 4.41 9.85 15.78
C ASP A 174 5.87 10.02 16.20
N THR A 175 6.74 9.11 15.78
CA THR A 175 8.19 9.26 15.98
C THR A 175 8.86 10.15 14.94
N ILE A 176 8.27 10.35 13.76
CA ILE A 176 8.85 11.08 12.62
C ILE A 176 8.34 12.52 12.58
N TYR A 177 7.05 12.70 12.81
CA TYR A 177 6.37 13.99 12.70
C TYR A 177 5.92 14.50 14.08
N GLU A 178 6.30 15.72 14.41
CA GLU A 178 5.78 16.40 15.59
C GLU A 178 4.31 16.81 15.41
N ASN A 179 3.92 17.08 14.17
CA ASN A 179 2.60 17.56 13.82
C ASN A 179 1.61 16.39 13.67
N LYS A 180 0.66 16.29 14.63
CA LYS A 180 -0.37 15.25 14.65
C LYS A 180 -1.33 15.32 13.45
N GLU A 181 -1.56 16.48 12.88
CA GLU A 181 -2.44 16.68 11.74
C GLU A 181 -1.85 16.04 10.46
N TRP A 182 -0.54 16.07 10.33
CA TRP A 182 0.15 15.36 9.25
C TRP A 182 -0.02 13.85 9.36
N ILE A 183 0.07 13.34 10.59
CA ILE A 183 -0.14 11.91 10.85
C ILE A 183 -1.56 11.49 10.49
N LYS A 184 -2.58 12.30 10.82
CA LYS A 184 -3.97 12.05 10.44
C LYS A 184 -4.14 11.95 8.92
N ILE A 185 -3.52 12.85 8.15
CA ILE A 185 -3.61 12.83 6.69
C ILE A 185 -3.06 11.50 6.15
N ILE A 186 -1.87 11.09 6.62
CA ILE A 186 -1.25 9.83 6.19
C ILE A 186 -2.14 8.63 6.55
N LEU A 187 -2.53 8.54 7.81
CA LEU A 187 -3.36 7.44 8.30
C LEU A 187 -4.72 7.38 7.60
N GLY A 188 -5.34 8.54 7.36
CA GLY A 188 -6.62 8.61 6.66
C GLY A 188 -6.54 8.10 5.22
N LEU A 189 -5.45 8.41 4.50
CA LEU A 189 -5.22 7.92 3.14
C LEU A 189 -4.92 6.42 3.09
N VAL A 190 -4.29 5.87 4.14
CA VAL A 190 -3.97 4.45 4.25
C VAL A 190 -5.16 3.66 4.76
N ALA A 191 -5.74 4.04 5.91
CA ALA A 191 -6.75 3.25 6.61
C ALA A 191 -8.09 3.16 5.85
N PHE A 192 -8.50 4.23 5.15
CA PHE A 192 -9.79 4.30 4.46
C PHE A 192 -9.66 4.07 2.95
N ASN A 193 -8.87 3.07 2.59
CA ASN A 193 -8.60 2.67 1.24
C ASN A 193 -9.47 1.48 0.82
N SER A 194 -10.07 1.51 -0.36
CA SER A 194 -10.97 0.46 -0.84
C SER A 194 -10.31 -0.90 -1.08
N TYR A 195 -8.98 -0.94 -1.18
CA TYR A 195 -8.26 -2.20 -1.22
C TYR A 195 -8.30 -2.99 0.09
N VAL A 196 -8.54 -2.32 1.21
CA VAL A 196 -8.67 -2.99 2.52
C VAL A 196 -9.82 -3.99 2.51
N PRO A 197 -11.08 -3.59 2.24
CA PRO A 197 -12.19 -4.52 2.16
C PRO A 197 -12.02 -5.52 1.00
N TYR A 198 -11.46 -5.10 -0.13
CA TYR A 198 -11.19 -6.00 -1.24
C TYR A 198 -10.26 -7.14 -0.83
N PHE A 199 -9.06 -6.85 -0.31
CA PHE A 199 -8.12 -7.90 0.08
C PHE A 199 -8.60 -8.72 1.29
N ALA A 200 -9.45 -8.15 2.15
CA ALA A 200 -10.07 -8.92 3.22
C ALA A 200 -10.98 -10.00 2.65
N THR A 201 -11.87 -9.65 1.72
CA THR A 201 -12.94 -10.52 1.19
C THR A 201 -12.48 -11.40 0.03
N ALA A 202 -11.55 -10.94 -0.81
CA ALA A 202 -11.07 -11.67 -1.98
C ALA A 202 -10.18 -12.88 -1.65
N GLY A 203 -9.90 -13.19 -0.37
CA GLY A 203 -9.10 -14.36 0.00
C GLY A 203 -7.59 -14.18 -0.22
N LEU A 204 -7.10 -12.96 -0.47
CA LEU A 204 -5.71 -12.66 -0.77
C LEU A 204 -4.87 -12.39 0.50
N LYS A 205 -3.54 -12.52 0.38
CA LYS A 205 -2.58 -12.40 1.51
C LYS A 205 -2.15 -10.97 1.83
N GLU A 206 -2.50 -9.98 1.00
CA GLU A 206 -1.92 -8.65 0.99
C GLU A 206 -2.11 -7.86 2.29
N LEU A 207 -3.25 -8.01 2.99
CA LEU A 207 -3.45 -7.32 4.29
C LEU A 207 -2.54 -7.86 5.40
N VAL A 208 -2.36 -9.18 5.44
CA VAL A 208 -1.43 -9.82 6.39
C VAL A 208 -0.01 -9.41 6.06
N PHE A 209 0.32 -9.39 4.78
CA PHE A 209 1.63 -8.95 4.31
C PHE A 209 1.87 -7.46 4.63
N ALA A 210 0.88 -6.58 4.43
CA ALA A 210 0.99 -5.17 4.81
C ALA A 210 1.28 -5.01 6.30
N PHE A 211 0.63 -5.77 7.19
CA PHE A 211 0.95 -5.76 8.62
C PHE A 211 2.42 -6.12 8.89
N VAL A 212 2.94 -7.17 8.24
CA VAL A 212 4.32 -7.60 8.42
C VAL A 212 5.32 -6.57 7.87
N VAL A 213 5.03 -5.97 6.71
CA VAL A 213 5.85 -4.90 6.11
C VAL A 213 5.89 -3.65 7.00
N VAL A 214 4.74 -3.21 7.49
CA VAL A 214 4.65 -2.07 8.42
C VAL A 214 5.43 -2.36 9.70
N GLY A 215 5.30 -3.56 10.25
CA GLY A 215 6.08 -4.00 11.41
C GLY A 215 7.58 -3.95 11.16
N ALA A 216 8.04 -4.44 10.02
CA ALA A 216 9.46 -4.40 9.65
C ALA A 216 9.98 -2.96 9.57
N VAL A 217 9.26 -2.04 8.89
CA VAL A 217 9.64 -0.62 8.82
C VAL A 217 9.63 0.03 10.20
N TYR A 218 8.60 -0.19 11.00
CA TYR A 218 8.53 0.34 12.36
C TYR A 218 9.75 -0.08 13.22
N TYR A 219 10.12 -1.36 13.18
CA TYR A 219 11.26 -1.85 13.96
C TYR A 219 12.63 -1.45 13.37
N VAL A 220 12.75 -1.15 12.07
CA VAL A 220 13.92 -0.43 11.54
C VAL A 220 14.11 0.89 12.29
N TYR A 221 13.06 1.67 12.46
CA TYR A 221 13.11 2.94 13.22
C TYR A 221 13.44 2.72 14.70
N CYS A 222 12.82 1.73 15.34
CA CYS A 222 13.11 1.40 16.72
C CYS A 222 14.59 1.06 16.94
N VAL A 223 15.19 0.26 16.04
CA VAL A 223 16.62 -0.10 16.14
C VAL A 223 17.52 1.09 15.83
N LEU A 224 17.18 1.95 14.87
CA LEU A 224 17.97 3.13 14.53
C LEU A 224 17.98 4.17 15.67
N ARG A 225 16.84 4.38 16.35
CA ARG A 225 16.70 5.38 17.40
C ARG A 225 17.08 4.87 18.81
N ASN A 226 16.68 3.64 19.09
CA ASN A 226 16.96 3.00 20.38
C ASN A 226 17.43 1.56 20.16
N PRO A 227 18.74 1.35 19.89
CA PRO A 227 19.31 0.04 19.64
C PRO A 227 19.28 -0.82 20.90
N SER A 228 18.21 -1.60 21.07
CA SER A 228 18.07 -2.60 22.12
C SER A 228 18.03 -4.01 21.50
N PHE A 229 18.43 -5.01 22.27
CA PHE A 229 18.38 -6.40 21.85
C PHE A 229 16.96 -6.84 21.42
N VAL A 230 15.95 -6.39 22.17
CA VAL A 230 14.54 -6.66 21.87
C VAL A 230 14.13 -6.06 20.53
N ASN A 231 14.45 -4.78 20.29
CA ASN A 231 14.13 -4.12 19.02
C ASN A 231 14.81 -4.81 17.86
N PHE A 232 16.06 -5.27 18.04
CA PHE A 232 16.78 -6.00 17.00
C PHE A 232 16.15 -7.36 16.69
N ILE A 233 15.74 -8.13 17.73
CA ILE A 233 15.03 -9.39 17.52
C ILE A 233 13.70 -9.16 16.79
N LEU A 234 12.93 -8.16 17.20
CA LEU A 234 11.65 -7.87 16.57
C LEU A 234 11.84 -7.39 15.12
N PHE A 235 12.86 -6.57 14.85
CA PHE A 235 13.23 -6.22 13.49
C PHE A 235 13.57 -7.47 12.65
N ALA A 236 14.45 -8.35 13.16
CA ALA A 236 14.83 -9.57 12.47
C ALA A 236 13.61 -10.49 12.23
N LEU A 237 12.75 -10.63 13.24
CA LEU A 237 11.52 -11.42 13.14
C LEU A 237 10.61 -10.90 12.01
N PHE A 238 10.27 -9.61 12.02
CA PHE A 238 9.40 -9.04 10.99
C PHE A 238 10.06 -9.08 9.61
N ALA A 239 11.36 -8.82 9.50
CA ALA A 239 12.09 -8.92 8.24
C ALA A 239 12.08 -10.36 7.70
N ILE A 240 12.30 -11.38 8.54
CA ILE A 240 12.22 -12.78 8.14
C ILE A 240 10.79 -13.16 7.76
N LEU A 241 9.78 -12.71 8.51
CA LEU A 241 8.38 -12.98 8.17
C LEU A 241 8.02 -12.45 6.78
N THR A 242 8.58 -11.33 6.34
CA THR A 242 8.33 -10.84 4.98
C THR A 242 8.82 -11.79 3.89
N PHE A 243 9.85 -12.60 4.16
CA PHE A 243 10.37 -13.60 3.22
C PHE A 243 9.29 -14.60 2.81
N PHE A 244 8.48 -15.05 3.75
CA PHE A 244 7.39 -16.01 3.49
C PHE A 244 6.22 -15.45 2.70
N PHE A 245 6.20 -14.15 2.44
CA PHE A 245 5.23 -13.50 1.55
C PHE A 245 5.86 -13.09 0.22
N ARG A 246 7.11 -12.61 0.26
CA ARG A 246 7.92 -12.23 -0.91
C ARG A 246 9.40 -12.21 -0.53
N ALA A 247 10.17 -13.11 -1.10
CA ALA A 247 11.57 -13.37 -0.75
C ALA A 247 12.50 -12.14 -0.84
N ILE A 248 12.17 -11.13 -1.65
CA ILE A 248 13.01 -9.94 -1.86
C ILE A 248 12.89 -8.90 -0.74
N PHE A 249 11.77 -8.86 0.00
CA PHE A 249 11.48 -7.79 0.97
C PHE A 249 12.47 -7.68 2.13
N PRO A 250 12.99 -8.77 2.73
CA PRO A 250 14.02 -8.66 3.78
C PRO A 250 15.20 -7.79 3.38
N ILE A 251 15.60 -7.85 2.10
CA ILE A 251 16.73 -7.09 1.57
C ILE A 251 16.45 -5.58 1.64
N TYR A 252 15.21 -5.14 1.41
CA TYR A 252 14.84 -3.72 1.47
C TYR A 252 15.02 -3.14 2.88
N PHE A 253 14.61 -3.90 3.91
CA PHE A 253 14.69 -3.44 5.30
C PHE A 253 16.12 -3.48 5.83
N VAL A 254 16.87 -4.53 5.49
CA VAL A 254 18.29 -4.62 5.84
C VAL A 254 19.07 -3.51 5.16
N ALA A 255 18.81 -3.24 3.86
CA ALA A 255 19.44 -2.13 3.15
C ALA A 255 19.06 -0.78 3.76
N ALA A 256 17.78 -0.55 4.09
CA ALA A 256 17.33 0.67 4.77
C ALA A 256 18.05 0.86 6.11
N TYR A 257 18.16 -0.20 6.92
CA TYR A 257 18.89 -0.15 8.19
C TYR A 257 20.37 0.17 7.98
N ILE A 258 21.07 -0.57 7.11
CA ILE A 258 22.51 -0.40 6.88
C ILE A 258 22.81 1.00 6.33
N ILE A 259 22.08 1.43 5.29
CA ILE A 259 22.31 2.73 4.67
C ILE A 259 22.07 3.84 5.70
N CYS A 260 20.97 3.80 6.44
CA CYS A 260 20.67 4.83 7.43
C CYS A 260 21.64 4.80 8.62
N ARG A 261 22.06 3.63 9.09
CA ARG A 261 22.98 3.51 10.23
C ARG A 261 24.38 4.00 9.94
N PHE A 262 24.91 3.68 8.76
CA PHE A 262 26.32 3.99 8.41
C PHE A 262 26.47 5.26 7.60
N ALA A 263 25.44 5.64 6.84
CA ALA A 263 25.49 6.83 6.02
C ALA A 263 24.93 8.09 6.71
N MET A 264 24.20 7.98 7.82
CA MET A 264 23.64 9.16 8.52
C MET A 264 24.71 10.17 9.00
N SER A 265 25.94 9.74 9.25
CA SER A 265 27.05 10.66 9.58
C SER A 265 27.67 11.33 8.34
N LEU A 266 27.38 10.83 7.13
CA LEU A 266 27.97 11.26 5.85
C LEU A 266 26.88 11.66 4.83
N MET A 267 25.59 11.59 5.19
CA MET A 267 24.48 11.77 4.25
C MET A 267 24.34 13.22 3.80
N THR A 268 25.04 13.52 2.75
CA THR A 268 24.60 14.52 1.80
C THR A 268 23.61 13.85 0.81
N THR A 269 22.74 14.64 0.17
CA THR A 269 21.80 14.17 -0.88
C THR A 269 22.50 13.32 -1.95
N LYS A 270 23.80 13.57 -2.18
CA LYS A 270 24.64 12.83 -3.11
C LYS A 270 24.92 11.40 -2.64
N VAL A 271 25.22 11.19 -1.36
CA VAL A 271 25.48 9.85 -0.80
C VAL A 271 24.21 9.00 -0.80
N MET A 272 23.06 9.61 -0.54
CA MET A 272 21.76 8.92 -0.65
C MET A 272 21.48 8.49 -2.10
N ALA A 273 21.71 9.37 -3.07
CA ALA A 273 21.57 9.04 -4.50
C ALA A 273 22.52 7.90 -4.91
N VAL A 274 23.78 7.94 -4.47
CA VAL A 274 24.75 6.85 -4.71
C VAL A 274 24.30 5.55 -4.03
N GLY A 275 23.79 5.61 -2.79
CA GLY A 275 23.26 4.43 -2.07
C GLY A 275 22.07 3.79 -2.80
N ILE A 276 21.18 4.60 -3.34
CA ILE A 276 20.05 4.15 -4.14
C ILE A 276 20.51 3.52 -5.46
N ILE A 277 21.45 4.16 -6.15
CA ILE A 277 22.03 3.64 -7.40
C ILE A 277 22.77 2.33 -7.11
N ALA A 278 23.55 2.26 -6.03
CA ALA A 278 24.24 1.04 -5.62
C ALA A 278 23.27 -0.09 -5.27
N LEU A 279 22.18 0.21 -4.57
CA LEU A 279 21.11 -0.74 -4.28
C LEU A 279 20.44 -1.23 -5.58
N PHE A 280 20.16 -0.32 -6.51
CA PHE A 280 19.63 -0.66 -7.83
C PHE A 280 20.58 -1.56 -8.62
N LEU A 281 21.85 -1.20 -8.71
CA LEU A 281 22.86 -2.01 -9.35
C LEU A 281 23.03 -3.37 -8.66
N PHE A 282 22.96 -3.42 -7.33
CA PHE A 282 22.99 -4.67 -6.58
C PHE A 282 21.78 -5.57 -6.88
N VAL A 283 20.59 -5.00 -6.99
CA VAL A 283 19.38 -5.75 -7.36
C VAL A 283 19.43 -6.21 -8.82
N VAL A 284 19.85 -5.34 -9.75
CA VAL A 284 19.86 -5.64 -11.20
C VAL A 284 21.04 -6.56 -11.57
N LEU A 285 22.24 -6.28 -11.07
CA LEU A 285 23.43 -7.10 -11.34
C LEU A 285 23.50 -8.31 -10.42
N GLY A 286 23.03 -8.18 -9.19
CA GLY A 286 22.93 -9.26 -8.21
C GLY A 286 21.85 -10.27 -8.57
N ALA A 287 20.86 -9.93 -9.40
CA ALA A 287 19.86 -10.88 -9.88
C ALA A 287 20.52 -12.06 -10.62
N GLY A 288 21.53 -11.80 -11.45
CA GLY A 288 22.30 -12.85 -12.12
C GLY A 288 23.13 -13.71 -11.15
N PHE A 289 23.77 -13.08 -10.16
CA PHE A 289 24.55 -13.79 -9.13
C PHE A 289 23.62 -14.54 -8.15
N LEU A 290 22.50 -13.93 -7.77
CA LEU A 290 21.48 -14.56 -6.96
C LEU A 290 20.82 -15.74 -7.68
N GLN A 291 20.69 -15.68 -9.00
CA GLN A 291 20.17 -16.76 -9.83
C GLN A 291 21.08 -17.99 -9.79
N GLU A 292 22.40 -17.80 -9.79
CA GLU A 292 23.35 -18.91 -9.71
C GLU A 292 23.44 -19.53 -8.31
N LYS A 293 23.37 -18.72 -7.25
CA LYS A 293 23.56 -19.16 -5.85
C LYS A 293 22.25 -19.42 -5.09
N LEU A 294 21.16 -18.78 -5.51
CA LEU A 294 19.82 -18.91 -4.93
C LEU A 294 18.78 -19.05 -6.05
N PRO A 295 18.80 -20.17 -6.79
CA PRO A 295 17.91 -20.39 -7.95
C PRO A 295 16.43 -20.25 -7.59
N PHE A 296 16.11 -20.44 -6.35
CA PHE A 296 14.81 -20.27 -5.74
C PHE A 296 14.28 -18.81 -5.74
N ILE A 297 15.17 -17.81 -5.50
CA ILE A 297 14.77 -16.37 -5.57
C ILE A 297 14.73 -15.91 -7.03
N ALA A 298 15.61 -16.44 -7.86
CA ALA A 298 15.83 -15.98 -9.22
C ALA A 298 14.90 -16.63 -10.24
N GLY A 299 14.43 -17.86 -10.01
CA GLY A 299 13.54 -18.54 -10.95
C GLY A 299 12.25 -17.77 -11.21
N GLY A 300 11.60 -17.27 -10.16
CA GLY A 300 10.41 -16.45 -10.30
C GLY A 300 10.64 -15.05 -10.92
N ILE A 301 11.84 -14.47 -10.76
CA ILE A 301 12.20 -13.19 -11.38
C ILE A 301 12.48 -13.39 -12.87
N GLN A 302 13.19 -14.45 -13.24
CA GLN A 302 13.55 -14.74 -14.62
C GLN A 302 12.33 -15.08 -15.47
N GLU A 303 11.45 -15.96 -14.99
CA GLU A 303 10.21 -16.31 -15.67
C GLU A 303 9.35 -15.08 -15.96
N ARG A 304 9.30 -14.13 -15.02
CA ARG A 304 8.55 -12.89 -15.16
C ARG A 304 9.24 -11.87 -16.08
N LEU A 305 10.58 -11.78 -16.05
CA LEU A 305 11.32 -10.96 -17.00
C LEU A 305 11.17 -11.46 -18.44
N ASP A 306 11.05 -12.78 -18.63
CA ASP A 306 10.86 -13.37 -19.93
C ASP A 306 9.40 -13.16 -20.43
N MET A 307 8.40 -13.20 -19.54
CA MET A 307 7.03 -12.81 -19.87
C MET A 307 6.96 -11.34 -20.33
N GLU A 308 7.69 -10.43 -19.72
CA GLU A 308 7.71 -9.02 -20.10
C GLU A 308 8.52 -8.70 -21.35
N ARG A 309 9.59 -9.43 -21.62
CA ARG A 309 10.34 -9.28 -22.87
C ARG A 309 9.45 -9.48 -24.10
N ASN A 310 8.39 -10.27 -23.95
CA ASN A 310 7.42 -10.55 -25.00
C ASN A 310 6.23 -9.56 -25.02
N SER A 311 6.08 -8.70 -23.99
CA SER A 311 5.07 -7.63 -23.97
C SER A 311 5.65 -6.33 -24.52
N SER A 312 5.28 -5.95 -25.72
CA SER A 312 5.73 -4.73 -26.43
C SER A 312 5.09 -3.45 -25.86
N GLY A 313 5.34 -3.11 -24.60
CA GLY A 313 4.82 -1.89 -23.96
C GLY A 313 5.91 -0.85 -23.66
N PHE A 314 5.52 0.44 -23.61
CA PHE A 314 6.41 1.58 -23.32
C PHE A 314 7.05 1.46 -21.92
N LYS A 315 8.24 0.86 -21.84
CA LYS A 315 8.98 0.64 -20.57
C LYS A 315 9.25 1.91 -19.76
N TYR A 316 9.39 3.07 -20.41
CA TYR A 316 9.66 4.35 -19.74
C TYR A 316 8.46 4.90 -18.98
N LEU A 317 7.23 4.58 -19.40
CA LEU A 317 6.01 4.95 -18.65
C LEU A 317 5.86 4.14 -17.37
N ASN A 318 6.49 2.99 -17.24
CA ASN A 318 6.42 2.17 -16.04
C ASN A 318 7.01 2.87 -14.81
N VAL A 319 7.96 3.81 -14.99
CA VAL A 319 8.49 4.62 -13.88
C VAL A 319 7.39 5.50 -13.28
N ILE A 320 6.61 6.16 -14.13
CA ILE A 320 5.49 7.02 -13.68
C ILE A 320 4.35 6.13 -13.17
N ASN A 321 4.08 5.06 -13.88
CA ASN A 321 3.03 4.11 -13.54
C ASN A 321 3.25 3.44 -12.18
N ALA A 322 4.48 3.21 -11.74
CA ALA A 322 4.77 2.64 -10.42
C ALA A 322 4.23 3.48 -9.24
N PHE A 323 3.95 4.76 -9.47
CA PHE A 323 3.50 5.70 -8.43
C PHE A 323 2.07 6.22 -8.66
N ILE A 324 1.63 6.35 -9.91
CA ILE A 324 0.35 6.99 -10.25
C ILE A 324 -0.70 5.95 -10.69
N SER A 325 -0.24 4.82 -11.21
CA SER A 325 -1.10 3.78 -11.75
C SER A 325 -1.64 2.82 -10.65
N PRO A 326 -2.69 2.04 -10.97
CA PRO A 326 -3.46 2.10 -12.21
C PRO A 326 -4.34 3.36 -12.30
N TYR A 327 -4.72 3.73 -13.52
CA TYR A 327 -5.65 4.85 -13.74
C TYR A 327 -7.07 4.40 -13.45
N PRO A 328 -7.93 5.27 -12.87
CA PRO A 328 -9.30 4.92 -12.55
C PRO A 328 -10.07 4.36 -13.76
N ALA A 329 -10.51 3.12 -13.64
CA ALA A 329 -11.28 2.44 -14.67
C ALA A 329 -12.78 2.57 -14.42
N VAL A 330 -13.49 3.22 -15.36
CA VAL A 330 -14.95 3.28 -15.39
C VAL A 330 -15.40 2.30 -16.46
N GLU A 331 -15.66 1.04 -16.09
CA GLU A 331 -15.89 -0.01 -17.08
C GLU A 331 -17.37 -0.31 -17.31
N LYS A 332 -17.62 -0.81 -18.54
CA LYS A 332 -18.91 -1.34 -18.97
C LYS A 332 -19.10 -2.81 -18.57
N SER A 333 -18.01 -3.51 -18.28
CA SER A 333 -18.05 -4.92 -17.88
C SER A 333 -18.14 -5.03 -16.35
N GLN A 334 -18.95 -5.97 -15.89
CA GLN A 334 -19.13 -6.32 -14.47
C GLN A 334 -17.88 -6.99 -13.86
N GLN A 335 -16.67 -6.67 -14.32
CA GLN A 335 -15.46 -7.14 -13.65
C GLN A 335 -15.30 -6.37 -12.35
N LEU A 336 -15.69 -7.04 -11.29
CA LEU A 336 -15.76 -6.54 -9.91
C LEU A 336 -14.44 -5.97 -9.39
N VAL A 337 -13.30 -6.46 -9.89
CA VAL A 337 -11.97 -5.94 -9.56
C VAL A 337 -11.89 -4.43 -9.77
N ASN A 338 -12.48 -3.92 -10.84
CA ASN A 338 -12.44 -2.49 -11.17
C ASN A 338 -13.36 -1.63 -10.30
N LEU A 339 -14.41 -2.22 -9.73
CA LEU A 339 -15.28 -1.51 -8.80
C LEU A 339 -14.54 -1.13 -7.50
N TYR A 340 -13.70 -2.05 -7.00
CA TYR A 340 -12.95 -1.86 -5.76
C TYR A 340 -11.73 -0.98 -5.97
N ASN A 341 -11.09 -1.14 -7.11
CA ASN A 341 -9.86 -0.43 -7.43
C ASN A 341 -10.11 1.06 -7.63
N PHE A 342 -11.29 1.44 -8.10
CA PHE A 342 -11.61 2.80 -8.51
C PHE A 342 -11.29 3.85 -7.44
N GLN A 343 -11.74 3.67 -6.20
CA GLN A 343 -11.46 4.63 -5.12
C GLN A 343 -9.97 4.75 -4.83
N TYR A 344 -9.26 3.63 -4.74
CA TYR A 344 -7.82 3.62 -4.55
C TYR A 344 -7.10 4.37 -5.67
N GLU A 345 -7.45 4.06 -6.91
CA GLU A 345 -6.85 4.64 -8.11
C GLU A 345 -7.09 6.15 -8.18
N VAL A 346 -8.31 6.59 -7.86
CA VAL A 346 -8.67 8.01 -7.76
C VAL A 346 -7.81 8.73 -6.73
N ILE A 347 -7.69 8.16 -5.53
CA ILE A 347 -6.93 8.78 -4.46
C ILE A 347 -5.45 8.74 -4.73
N ASN A 348 -4.91 7.60 -5.15
CA ASN A 348 -3.50 7.46 -5.44
C ASN A 348 -3.05 8.44 -6.53
N SER A 349 -3.74 8.47 -7.67
CA SER A 349 -3.42 9.39 -8.75
C SER A 349 -3.58 10.86 -8.36
N SER A 350 -4.63 11.21 -7.61
CA SER A 350 -4.89 12.59 -7.23
C SER A 350 -3.92 13.14 -6.17
N PHE A 351 -3.51 12.32 -5.20
CA PHE A 351 -2.57 12.73 -4.15
C PHE A 351 -1.10 12.58 -4.56
N ALA A 352 -0.79 11.88 -5.65
CA ALA A 352 0.58 11.64 -6.09
C ALA A 352 1.39 12.94 -6.29
N LEU A 353 0.78 14.03 -6.78
CA LEU A 353 1.45 15.32 -6.87
C LEU A 353 2.02 15.78 -5.53
N PHE A 354 1.23 15.70 -4.47
CA PHE A 354 1.66 16.12 -3.14
C PHE A 354 2.72 15.17 -2.58
N CYS A 355 2.62 13.87 -2.85
CA CYS A 355 3.64 12.91 -2.47
C CYS A 355 4.99 13.22 -3.14
N PHE A 356 5.00 13.47 -4.45
CA PHE A 356 6.24 13.84 -5.17
C PHE A 356 6.82 15.17 -4.69
N LEU A 357 5.99 16.19 -4.50
CA LEU A 357 6.44 17.48 -3.97
C LEU A 357 6.92 17.36 -2.53
N GLY A 358 6.31 16.47 -1.73
CA GLY A 358 6.75 16.13 -0.39
C GLY A 358 8.11 15.44 -0.38
N ILE A 359 8.34 14.46 -1.28
CA ILE A 359 9.64 13.81 -1.46
C ILE A 359 10.70 14.85 -1.85
N TYR A 360 10.41 15.71 -2.83
CA TYR A 360 11.30 16.80 -3.23
C TYR A 360 11.65 17.71 -2.03
N ARG A 361 10.66 18.07 -1.22
CA ARG A 361 10.86 18.91 -0.02
C ARG A 361 11.72 18.19 1.02
N CYS A 362 11.45 16.91 1.25
CA CYS A 362 12.22 16.08 2.17
C CYS A 362 13.71 16.02 1.78
N ILE A 363 13.99 15.75 0.50
CA ILE A 363 15.35 15.70 -0.02
C ILE A 363 16.04 17.07 0.08
N LYS A 364 15.35 18.16 -0.33
CA LYS A 364 15.89 19.52 -0.30
C LYS A 364 16.19 20.02 1.11
N LYS A 365 15.43 19.59 2.12
CA LYS A 365 15.58 19.97 3.54
C LYS A 365 16.38 18.97 4.34
N GLU A 366 16.88 17.90 3.69
CA GLU A 366 17.68 16.85 4.33
C GLU A 366 17.00 16.23 5.56
N MET A 367 15.68 15.94 5.43
CA MET A 367 14.88 15.34 6.51
C MET A 367 15.24 13.87 6.68
N SER A 368 16.36 13.60 7.37
CA SER A 368 16.96 12.27 7.52
C SER A 368 16.02 11.23 8.14
N ASP A 369 15.09 11.65 8.98
CA ASP A 369 14.10 10.77 9.61
C ASP A 369 13.18 10.07 8.60
N LEU A 370 13.03 10.59 7.38
CA LEU A 370 12.23 9.97 6.33
C LEU A 370 13.04 9.07 5.38
N TYR A 371 14.35 9.03 5.51
CA TYR A 371 15.19 8.26 4.58
C TYR A 371 14.95 6.74 4.59
N PRO A 372 14.70 6.05 5.72
CA PRO A 372 14.35 4.64 5.70
C PRO A 372 13.09 4.37 4.85
N ILE A 373 12.07 5.23 4.94
CA ILE A 373 10.83 5.15 4.15
C ILE A 373 11.13 5.36 2.67
N ILE A 374 11.96 6.35 2.31
CA ILE A 374 12.37 6.61 0.91
C ILE A 374 13.10 5.39 0.33
N ILE A 375 14.01 4.79 1.08
CA ILE A 375 14.78 3.63 0.61
C ILE A 375 13.85 2.45 0.31
N VAL A 376 12.93 2.13 1.23
CA VAL A 376 11.96 1.05 1.03
C VAL A 376 11.05 1.35 -0.17
N LEU A 377 10.54 2.59 -0.30
CA LEU A 377 9.70 3.01 -1.41
C LEU A 377 10.41 2.86 -2.76
N ILE A 378 11.65 3.36 -2.86
CA ILE A 378 12.42 3.29 -4.10
C ILE A 378 12.80 1.85 -4.43
N ALA A 379 13.24 1.06 -3.45
CA ALA A 379 13.59 -0.35 -3.64
C ALA A 379 12.40 -1.15 -4.19
N ASN A 380 11.21 -0.99 -3.59
CA ASN A 380 10.00 -1.64 -4.08
C ASN A 380 9.60 -1.14 -5.48
N SER A 381 9.64 0.16 -5.72
CA SER A 381 9.28 0.73 -7.02
C SER A 381 10.21 0.28 -8.14
N LEU A 382 11.51 0.26 -7.88
CA LEU A 382 12.51 -0.23 -8.85
C LEU A 382 12.28 -1.72 -9.17
N MET A 383 12.02 -2.53 -8.17
CA MET A 383 11.69 -3.94 -8.38
C MET A 383 10.43 -4.10 -9.23
N LEU A 384 9.36 -3.35 -8.92
CA LEU A 384 8.10 -3.41 -9.69
C LEU A 384 8.28 -2.96 -11.14
N ILE A 385 9.12 -1.96 -11.39
CA ILE A 385 9.46 -1.49 -12.75
C ILE A 385 10.23 -2.57 -13.50
N THR A 386 11.19 -3.23 -12.86
CA THR A 386 12.03 -4.25 -13.50
C THR A 386 11.27 -5.54 -13.81
N VAL A 387 10.29 -5.89 -12.98
CA VAL A 387 9.50 -7.13 -13.11
C VAL A 387 8.18 -6.90 -13.87
N GLY A 388 7.87 -5.66 -14.30
CA GLY A 388 6.66 -5.32 -15.07
C GLY A 388 5.36 -5.26 -14.30
N PHE A 389 5.42 -5.29 -12.98
CA PHE A 389 4.24 -5.18 -12.13
C PHE A 389 3.93 -3.76 -11.66
N ALA A 390 4.58 -2.75 -12.25
CA ALA A 390 4.37 -1.35 -11.87
C ALA A 390 2.92 -0.88 -11.93
N MET A 391 2.13 -1.46 -12.84
CA MET A 391 0.71 -1.13 -13.01
C MET A 391 -0.23 -1.97 -12.12
N ASN A 392 0.29 -2.94 -11.38
CA ASN A 392 -0.55 -3.78 -10.53
C ASN A 392 -0.58 -3.22 -9.10
N ALA A 393 -1.67 -2.55 -8.78
CA ALA A 393 -1.89 -1.91 -7.49
C ALA A 393 -1.80 -2.88 -6.28
N ARG A 394 -2.05 -4.17 -6.49
CA ARG A 394 -1.85 -5.22 -5.50
C ARG A 394 -0.42 -5.24 -4.94
N TYR A 395 0.57 -5.01 -5.81
CA TYR A 395 1.98 -5.02 -5.43
C TYR A 395 2.45 -3.70 -4.83
N THR A 396 1.83 -2.59 -5.17
CA THR A 396 2.14 -1.27 -4.61
C THR A 396 1.47 -1.03 -3.26
N PHE A 397 0.30 -1.64 -3.02
CA PHE A 397 -0.50 -1.45 -1.81
C PHE A 397 0.29 -1.68 -0.51
N VAL A 398 1.10 -2.73 -0.43
CA VAL A 398 1.82 -3.09 0.80
C VAL A 398 2.86 -2.06 1.25
N THR A 399 3.30 -1.18 0.33
CA THR A 399 4.25 -0.09 0.60
C THR A 399 3.65 1.30 0.37
N ILE A 400 2.33 1.39 0.09
CA ILE A 400 1.68 2.66 -0.25
C ILE A 400 1.81 3.71 0.86
N PHE A 401 1.86 3.28 2.12
CA PHE A 401 2.08 4.16 3.25
C PHE A 401 3.43 4.91 3.17
N CYS A 402 4.46 4.28 2.56
CA CYS A 402 5.74 4.93 2.31
C CYS A 402 5.59 6.10 1.33
N PHE A 403 4.68 6.00 0.37
CA PHE A 403 4.40 7.07 -0.57
C PHE A 403 3.55 8.16 0.08
N TYR A 404 2.47 7.79 0.77
CA TYR A 404 1.59 8.76 1.45
C TYR A 404 2.25 9.46 2.64
N ALA A 405 3.36 8.93 3.19
CA ALA A 405 4.16 9.62 4.18
C ALA A 405 4.54 11.04 3.76
N PHE A 406 4.67 11.31 2.47
CA PHE A 406 5.10 12.61 1.94
C PHE A 406 3.93 13.54 1.58
N ALA A 407 2.69 13.06 1.54
CA ALA A 407 1.53 13.87 1.17
C ALA A 407 1.35 15.13 2.05
N PRO A 408 1.49 15.09 3.38
CA PRO A 408 1.35 16.26 4.24
C PRO A 408 2.39 17.34 3.92
N LEU A 409 3.64 16.95 3.65
CA LEU A 409 4.70 17.89 3.27
C LEU A 409 4.37 18.62 1.96
N GLY A 410 3.86 17.88 0.97
CA GLY A 410 3.40 18.48 -0.28
C GLY A 410 2.21 19.41 -0.09
N LEU A 411 1.21 19.00 0.68
CA LEU A 411 0.05 19.82 1.00
C LEU A 411 0.45 21.10 1.76
N ALA A 412 1.31 21.00 2.76
CA ALA A 412 1.71 22.13 3.57
C ALA A 412 2.44 23.22 2.75
N TYR A 413 3.36 22.81 1.89
CA TYR A 413 4.27 23.74 1.21
C TYR A 413 3.86 24.11 -0.21
N PHE A 414 3.05 23.29 -0.90
CA PHE A 414 2.77 23.44 -2.32
C PHE A 414 1.28 23.53 -2.65
N PHE A 415 0.39 23.65 -1.65
CA PHE A 415 -1.05 23.78 -1.91
C PHE A 415 -1.38 25.13 -2.53
N LYS A 416 -1.34 25.19 -3.86
CA LYS A 416 -1.73 26.35 -4.66
C LYS A 416 -2.57 25.90 -5.84
N TRP A 417 -3.78 26.44 -5.98
CA TRP A 417 -4.72 26.07 -7.03
C TRP A 417 -4.15 26.21 -8.45
N LYS A 418 -3.23 27.13 -8.68
CA LYS A 418 -2.55 27.30 -9.97
C LYS A 418 -1.71 26.09 -10.41
N PHE A 419 -1.29 25.22 -9.48
CA PHE A 419 -0.59 23.97 -9.78
C PHE A 419 -1.53 22.76 -9.71
N ILE A 420 -2.48 22.78 -8.77
CA ILE A 420 -3.42 21.69 -8.53
C ILE A 420 -4.37 21.53 -9.72
N PHE A 421 -4.95 22.59 -10.21
CA PHE A 421 -5.94 22.53 -11.28
C PHE A 421 -5.37 21.98 -12.59
N PRO A 422 -4.22 22.42 -13.12
CA PRO A 422 -3.58 21.78 -14.27
C PRO A 422 -3.25 20.32 -14.07
N TYR A 423 -2.82 19.96 -12.87
CA TYR A 423 -2.54 18.54 -12.53
C TYR A 423 -3.81 17.69 -12.55
N LEU A 424 -4.89 18.14 -11.93
CA LEU A 424 -6.17 17.42 -11.96
C LEU A 424 -6.71 17.27 -13.38
N LEU A 425 -6.63 18.31 -14.20
CA LEU A 425 -6.99 18.23 -15.61
C LEU A 425 -6.13 17.21 -16.38
N PHE A 426 -4.83 17.17 -16.11
CA PHE A 426 -3.91 16.20 -16.69
C PHE A 426 -4.31 14.76 -16.32
N ILE A 427 -4.54 14.48 -15.04
CA ILE A 427 -4.93 13.13 -14.57
C ILE A 427 -6.31 12.74 -15.13
N LEU A 428 -7.28 13.64 -15.14
CA LEU A 428 -8.60 13.40 -15.74
C LEU A 428 -8.49 13.12 -17.24
N SER A 429 -7.61 13.83 -17.96
CA SER A 429 -7.36 13.56 -19.37
C SER A 429 -6.75 12.18 -19.60
N LEU A 430 -5.78 11.77 -18.77
CA LEU A 430 -5.22 10.42 -18.84
C LEU A 430 -6.27 9.36 -18.51
N THR A 431 -7.09 9.58 -17.50
CA THR A 431 -8.21 8.71 -17.13
C THR A 431 -9.22 8.59 -18.27
N PHE A 432 -9.54 9.71 -18.93
CA PHE A 432 -10.41 9.72 -20.09
C PHE A 432 -9.85 8.88 -21.25
N LEU A 433 -8.60 9.11 -21.62
CA LEU A 433 -7.92 8.34 -22.67
C LEU A 433 -7.85 6.87 -22.35
N TYR A 434 -7.62 6.52 -21.08
CA TYR A 434 -7.59 5.12 -20.62
C TYR A 434 -8.94 4.44 -20.79
N ASN A 435 -10.04 5.09 -20.45
CA ASN A 435 -11.39 4.53 -20.52
C ASN A 435 -12.01 4.59 -21.95
N MET A 436 -11.42 5.33 -22.87
CA MET A 436 -11.89 5.40 -24.27
C MET A 436 -11.32 4.30 -25.15
N ARG A 437 -10.37 3.49 -24.64
CA ARG A 437 -9.85 2.30 -25.34
C ARG A 437 -10.93 1.25 -25.43
#